data_83aa1af026f7117a30448a884c7274f3
#
_entry.id   83aa1af026f7117a30448a884c7274f3
#
_cell.length_a   1.000
_cell.length_b   1.000
_cell.length_c   1.000
_cell.angle_alpha   90.00
_cell.angle_beta   90.00
_cell.angle_gamma   90.00
#
_symmetry.space_group_name_H-M   'P 1'
#
loop_
_entity.id
_entity.type
_entity.pdbx_description
1 polymer ?
#
loop_
_entity_poly.entity_id
_entity_poly.type
_entity_poly.pdbx_seq_one_letter_code
_entity_poly.pdbx_strand_id
1 'polypeptide(L)'
;VSGTDAPRAVLDADIVFSRVTHELMGRVAKGLELLDLVWSEELLAETRRSLVEKKELSEDAAARWVGYLPQNFPDGETDLTGAAASVDPSALTDDPDDHHVCRLAIASGATYLFTHDRGYLRSALQRHGVEVTAPDSFLVAAFDDAPEGFLDLLERQAADWAGGRPIAELLAAIERAGAGRFAGKARVAFGL
;
A
#
# COMPACT_ATOMS: atom_id res chain seq x y z
N VAL A 1 -25.02 -11.61 10.84
CA VAL A 1 -24.06 -11.79 9.74
C VAL A 1 -22.74 -11.30 10.31
N SER A 2 -21.82 -12.22 10.61
CA SER A 2 -20.47 -11.87 11.05
C SER A 2 -19.79 -11.16 9.88
N GLY A 3 -19.54 -9.86 10.03
CA GLY A 3 -18.66 -9.15 9.12
C GLY A 3 -17.29 -9.85 9.19
N THR A 4 -16.85 -10.39 8.06
CA THR A 4 -15.43 -10.74 7.94
C THR A 4 -14.72 -9.40 7.92
N ASP A 5 -13.95 -9.11 8.97
CA ASP A 5 -13.07 -7.94 8.98
C ASP A 5 -12.19 -8.01 7.72
N ALA A 6 -12.06 -6.89 7.01
CA ALA A 6 -11.21 -6.84 5.84
C ALA A 6 -9.78 -7.26 6.21
N PRO A 7 -9.04 -7.96 5.34
CA PRO A 7 -7.69 -8.38 5.64
C PRO A 7 -6.78 -7.17 5.87
N ARG A 8 -6.00 -7.21 6.95
CA ARG A 8 -5.04 -6.15 7.26
C ARG A 8 -3.87 -6.16 6.28
N ALA A 9 -3.42 -4.98 5.90
CA ALA A 9 -2.35 -4.83 4.92
C ALA A 9 -1.37 -3.72 5.30
N VAL A 10 -0.08 -4.02 5.18
CA VAL A 10 1.01 -3.06 5.26
C VAL A 10 1.37 -2.61 3.85
N LEU A 11 1.49 -1.31 3.64
CA LEU A 11 2.12 -0.72 2.47
C LEU A 11 3.56 -0.40 2.84
N ASP A 12 4.53 -1.05 2.21
CA ASP A 12 5.94 -0.75 2.40
C ASP A 12 6.29 0.69 1.98
N ALA A 13 7.40 1.21 2.45
CA ALA A 13 7.84 2.57 2.17
C ALA A 13 7.91 2.88 0.67
N ASP A 14 8.30 1.91 -0.17
CA ASP A 14 8.35 2.05 -1.63
C ASP A 14 6.97 2.27 -2.26
N ILE A 15 5.92 1.64 -1.70
CA ILE A 15 4.53 1.80 -2.14
C ILE A 15 3.98 3.16 -1.68
N VAL A 16 4.22 3.53 -0.42
CA VAL A 16 3.80 4.84 0.11
C VAL A 16 4.54 5.98 -0.60
N PHE A 17 5.78 5.76 -1.02
CA PHE A 17 6.59 6.71 -1.80
C PHE A 17 5.97 7.04 -3.18
N SER A 18 5.23 6.13 -3.78
CA SER A 18 4.49 6.36 -5.03
C SER A 18 3.11 6.95 -4.74
N ARG A 19 2.92 8.26 -4.97
CA ARG A 19 1.65 8.92 -4.68
C ARG A 19 0.44 8.24 -5.33
N VAL A 20 0.56 7.87 -6.61
CA VAL A 20 -0.54 7.27 -7.34
C VAL A 20 -0.93 5.90 -6.79
N THR A 21 0.07 5.07 -6.42
CA THR A 21 -0.18 3.74 -5.84
C THR A 21 -0.69 3.85 -4.42
N HIS A 22 -0.09 4.73 -3.61
CA HIS A 22 -0.53 5.00 -2.25
C HIS A 22 -2.00 5.45 -2.19
N GLU A 23 -2.38 6.44 -3.02
CA GLU A 23 -3.77 6.90 -3.12
C GLU A 23 -4.70 5.80 -3.65
N LEU A 24 -4.28 5.02 -4.65
CA LEU A 24 -5.06 3.92 -5.19
C LEU A 24 -5.35 2.86 -4.12
N MET A 25 -4.31 2.38 -3.43
CA MET A 25 -4.46 1.38 -2.36
C MET A 25 -5.34 1.89 -1.21
N GLY A 26 -5.19 3.15 -0.83
CA GLY A 26 -6.05 3.78 0.17
C GLY A 26 -7.52 3.87 -0.26
N ARG A 27 -7.77 4.17 -1.54
CA ARG A 27 -9.13 4.20 -2.10
C ARG A 27 -9.74 2.80 -2.21
N VAL A 28 -8.94 1.80 -2.57
CA VAL A 28 -9.38 0.39 -2.58
C VAL A 28 -9.75 -0.07 -1.16
N ALA A 29 -8.92 0.28 -0.18
CA ALA A 29 -9.19 -0.05 1.22
C ALA A 29 -10.48 0.60 1.71
N LYS A 30 -10.64 1.92 1.54
CA LYS A 30 -11.75 2.69 2.11
C LYS A 30 -13.03 2.66 1.26
N GLY A 31 -12.89 2.65 -0.07
CA GLY A 31 -14.01 2.77 -1.00
C GLY A 31 -14.61 1.43 -1.41
N LEU A 32 -13.82 0.37 -1.43
CA LEU A 32 -14.26 -0.99 -1.75
C LEU A 32 -14.26 -1.92 -0.53
N GLU A 33 -13.77 -1.44 0.62
CA GLU A 33 -13.67 -2.18 1.89
C GLU A 33 -12.91 -3.52 1.76
N LEU A 34 -11.92 -3.57 0.85
CA LEU A 34 -11.17 -4.79 0.56
C LEU A 34 -9.97 -5.00 1.45
N LEU A 35 -9.51 -3.96 2.16
CA LEU A 35 -8.32 -3.97 3.01
C LEU A 35 -8.49 -3.04 4.19
N ASP A 36 -7.90 -3.41 5.33
CA ASP A 36 -7.61 -2.52 6.45
C ASP A 36 -6.13 -2.15 6.45
N LEU A 37 -5.80 -0.91 6.11
CA LEU A 37 -4.40 -0.47 6.07
C LEU A 37 -3.87 -0.21 7.48
N VAL A 38 -2.71 -0.79 7.77
CA VAL A 38 -2.00 -0.61 9.04
C VAL A 38 -0.65 0.06 8.80
N TRP A 39 -0.20 0.81 9.80
CA TRP A 39 1.02 1.62 9.72
C TRP A 39 1.67 1.78 11.11
N SER A 40 2.93 2.19 11.12
CA SER A 40 3.66 2.59 12.33
C SER A 40 4.38 3.91 12.12
N GLU A 41 4.74 4.57 13.21
CA GLU A 41 5.52 5.81 13.17
C GLU A 41 6.87 5.63 12.47
N GLU A 42 7.52 4.45 12.65
CA GLU A 42 8.79 4.16 12.01
C GLU A 42 8.67 4.11 10.49
N LEU A 43 7.62 3.44 9.98
CA LEU A 43 7.33 3.37 8.53
C LEU A 43 7.07 4.77 7.94
N LEU A 44 6.28 5.58 8.64
CA LEU A 44 5.99 6.96 8.19
C LEU A 44 7.24 7.85 8.23
N ALA A 45 8.07 7.71 9.26
CA ALA A 45 9.31 8.46 9.41
C ALA A 45 10.32 8.11 8.30
N GLU A 46 10.48 6.82 7.98
CA GLU A 46 11.33 6.36 6.88
C GLU A 46 10.84 6.90 5.53
N THR A 47 9.55 6.72 5.25
CA THR A 47 8.95 7.21 4.00
C THR A 47 9.11 8.72 3.87
N ARG A 48 8.86 9.49 4.95
CA ARG A 48 9.04 10.94 4.98
C ARG A 48 10.48 11.34 4.64
N ARG A 49 11.47 10.68 5.26
CA ARG A 49 12.88 10.90 4.98
C ARG A 49 13.20 10.64 3.50
N SER A 50 12.75 9.51 2.96
CA SER A 50 12.94 9.17 1.55
C SER A 50 12.27 10.19 0.59
N LEU A 51 11.11 10.73 0.95
CA LEU A 51 10.44 11.76 0.15
C LEU A 51 11.24 13.07 0.11
N VAL A 52 11.83 13.47 1.24
CA VAL A 52 12.70 14.66 1.30
C VAL A 52 13.99 14.44 0.54
N GLU A 53 14.68 13.32 0.78
CA GLU A 53 16.01 13.06 0.22
C GLU A 53 15.98 12.71 -1.29
N LYS A 54 15.02 11.89 -1.73
CA LYS A 54 14.98 11.34 -3.09
C LYS A 54 14.04 12.08 -4.04
N LYS A 55 12.98 12.74 -3.51
CA LYS A 55 12.05 13.55 -4.30
C LYS A 55 12.20 15.05 -4.07
N GLU A 56 13.14 15.45 -3.23
CA GLU A 56 13.44 16.87 -2.91
C GLU A 56 12.19 17.63 -2.43
N LEU A 57 11.26 16.94 -1.77
CA LEU A 57 10.09 17.59 -1.20
C LEU A 57 10.48 18.39 0.06
N SER A 58 9.74 19.48 0.31
CA SER A 58 9.85 20.14 1.61
C SER A 58 9.34 19.21 2.72
N GLU A 59 9.84 19.40 3.96
CA GLU A 59 9.39 18.65 5.14
C GLU A 59 7.86 18.68 5.31
N ASP A 60 7.24 19.84 5.09
CA ASP A 60 5.80 20.01 5.18
C ASP A 60 5.05 19.24 4.08
N ALA A 61 5.60 19.18 2.86
CA ALA A 61 4.99 18.42 1.78
C ALA A 61 5.10 16.91 2.02
N ALA A 62 6.26 16.45 2.50
CA ALA A 62 6.49 15.06 2.87
C ALA A 62 5.59 14.65 4.05
N ALA A 63 5.48 15.48 5.09
CA ALA A 63 4.59 15.23 6.23
C ALA A 63 3.11 15.13 5.81
N ARG A 64 2.64 16.03 4.94
CA ARG A 64 1.26 15.93 4.40
C ARG A 64 1.05 14.65 3.58
N TRP A 65 2.08 14.20 2.87
CA TRP A 65 1.99 12.98 2.06
C TRP A 65 1.82 11.74 2.93
N VAL A 66 2.72 11.52 3.89
CA VAL A 66 2.63 10.36 4.78
C VAL A 66 1.43 10.44 5.73
N GLY A 67 0.99 11.66 6.06
CA GLY A 67 -0.18 11.95 6.88
C GLY A 67 -1.50 11.44 6.31
N TYR A 68 -1.52 11.01 5.06
CA TYR A 68 -2.70 10.36 4.46
C TYR A 68 -3.11 9.09 5.22
N LEU A 69 -2.15 8.25 5.62
CA LEU A 69 -2.44 7.01 6.36
C LEU A 69 -3.09 7.28 7.71
N PRO A 70 -2.49 8.04 8.65
CA PRO A 70 -3.12 8.31 9.95
C PRO A 70 -4.45 9.07 9.84
N GLN A 71 -4.61 9.93 8.83
CA GLN A 71 -5.86 10.66 8.64
C GLN A 71 -7.03 9.79 8.13
N ASN A 72 -6.74 8.80 7.30
CA ASN A 72 -7.76 7.95 6.69
C ASN A 72 -7.92 6.60 7.38
N PHE A 73 -6.91 6.14 8.11
CA PHE A 73 -6.85 4.85 8.81
C PHE A 73 -6.32 5.05 10.25
N PRO A 74 -7.02 5.83 11.10
CA PRO A 74 -6.56 6.12 12.46
C PRO A 74 -6.46 4.86 13.33
N ASP A 75 -7.32 3.88 13.10
CA ASP A 75 -7.34 2.60 13.83
C ASP A 75 -6.26 1.62 13.32
N GLY A 76 -5.53 1.98 12.26
CA GLY A 76 -4.45 1.19 11.68
C GLY A 76 -3.10 1.37 12.35
N GLU A 77 -2.97 2.31 13.28
CA GLU A 77 -1.74 2.52 14.04
C GLU A 77 -1.36 1.27 14.83
N THR A 78 -0.13 0.84 14.68
CA THR A 78 0.40 -0.33 15.38
C THR A 78 1.66 0.06 16.15
N ASP A 79 1.60 -0.10 17.47
CA ASP A 79 2.76 0.08 18.34
C ASP A 79 3.70 -1.12 18.20
N LEU A 80 4.95 -0.86 17.83
CA LEU A 80 6.00 -1.87 17.67
C LEU A 80 6.77 -2.17 18.96
N THR A 81 6.29 -1.68 20.10
CA THR A 81 6.82 -2.06 21.42
C THR A 81 6.21 -3.40 21.91
N GLY A 82 6.85 -4.08 22.86
CA GLY A 82 6.29 -5.28 23.48
C GLY A 82 6.41 -6.56 22.65
N ALA A 83 5.30 -7.23 22.31
CA ALA A 83 5.29 -8.55 21.66
C ALA A 83 5.91 -8.55 20.25
N ALA A 84 5.82 -7.44 19.54
CA ALA A 84 6.48 -7.27 18.23
C ALA A 84 8.01 -7.35 18.31
N ALA A 85 8.58 -7.03 19.48
CA ALA A 85 10.02 -7.12 19.72
C ALA A 85 10.51 -8.58 19.91
N SER A 86 9.62 -9.56 20.00
CA SER A 86 9.97 -10.98 20.23
C SER A 86 10.35 -11.73 18.95
N VAL A 87 10.06 -11.18 17.78
CA VAL A 87 10.40 -11.80 16.49
C VAL A 87 11.74 -11.27 16.02
N ASP A 88 12.67 -12.18 15.70
CA ASP A 88 13.93 -11.80 15.08
C ASP A 88 13.69 -11.42 13.60
N PRO A 89 13.75 -10.14 13.25
CA PRO A 89 13.46 -9.70 11.89
C PRO A 89 14.55 -10.10 10.89
N SER A 90 15.77 -10.44 11.34
CA SER A 90 16.84 -10.90 10.45
C SER A 90 16.54 -12.26 9.82
N ALA A 91 15.57 -13.00 10.38
CA ALA A 91 15.04 -14.23 9.78
C ALA A 91 13.94 -13.98 8.72
N LEU A 92 13.55 -12.72 8.48
CA LEU A 92 12.41 -12.33 7.65
C LEU A 92 12.80 -11.47 6.44
N THR A 93 13.91 -10.79 6.53
CA THR A 93 14.47 -9.95 5.46
C THR A 93 15.99 -9.92 5.54
N ASP A 94 16.63 -9.76 4.38
CA ASP A 94 18.09 -9.60 4.30
C ASP A 94 18.52 -8.14 4.53
N ASP A 95 17.56 -7.18 4.50
CA ASP A 95 17.82 -5.75 4.70
C ASP A 95 17.47 -5.32 6.13
N PRO A 96 18.45 -4.85 6.94
CA PRO A 96 18.18 -4.33 8.27
C PRO A 96 17.22 -3.13 8.31
N ASP A 97 17.17 -2.34 7.25
CA ASP A 97 16.28 -1.18 7.17
C ASP A 97 14.81 -1.61 7.09
N ASP A 98 14.52 -2.81 6.58
CA ASP A 98 13.16 -3.39 6.49
C ASP A 98 12.70 -4.09 7.80
N HIS A 99 13.55 -4.15 8.82
CA HIS A 99 13.23 -4.87 10.06
C HIS A 99 11.95 -4.35 10.74
N HIS A 100 11.72 -3.05 10.72
CA HIS A 100 10.52 -2.44 11.31
C HIS A 100 9.25 -2.77 10.51
N VAL A 101 9.35 -2.92 9.17
CA VAL A 101 8.23 -3.33 8.31
C VAL A 101 7.81 -4.77 8.60
N CYS A 102 8.79 -5.68 8.76
CA CYS A 102 8.52 -7.07 9.16
C CYS A 102 7.83 -7.14 10.53
N ARG A 103 8.31 -6.34 11.51
CA ARG A 103 7.69 -6.27 12.83
C ARG A 103 6.26 -5.74 12.74
N LEU A 104 6.04 -4.68 11.96
CA LEU A 104 4.71 -4.11 11.74
C LEU A 104 3.76 -5.17 11.17
N ALA A 105 4.17 -5.87 10.12
CA ALA A 105 3.33 -6.89 9.49
C ALA A 105 2.90 -8.00 10.46
N ILE A 106 3.83 -8.46 11.32
CA ILE A 106 3.54 -9.51 12.28
C ILE A 106 2.73 -8.98 13.46
N ALA A 107 3.11 -7.83 14.04
CA ALA A 107 2.45 -7.26 15.21
C ALA A 107 1.00 -6.87 14.93
N SER A 108 0.73 -6.34 13.74
CA SER A 108 -0.63 -5.99 13.32
C SER A 108 -1.48 -7.19 12.92
N GLY A 109 -0.89 -8.37 12.76
CA GLY A 109 -1.57 -9.53 12.17
C GLY A 109 -1.94 -9.31 10.72
N ALA A 110 -1.10 -8.61 9.96
CA ALA A 110 -1.35 -8.33 8.56
C ALA A 110 -1.40 -9.62 7.73
N THR A 111 -2.37 -9.68 6.84
CA THR A 111 -2.46 -10.72 5.81
C THR A 111 -1.54 -10.42 4.64
N TYR A 112 -1.38 -9.12 4.31
CA TYR A 112 -0.58 -8.68 3.17
C TYR A 112 0.51 -7.71 3.57
N LEU A 113 1.70 -7.89 2.97
CA LEU A 113 2.75 -6.89 2.88
C LEU A 113 2.93 -6.54 1.40
N PHE A 114 2.51 -5.34 1.01
CA PHE A 114 2.66 -4.85 -0.35
C PHE A 114 4.00 -4.16 -0.53
N THR A 115 4.81 -4.69 -1.45
CA THR A 115 6.13 -4.15 -1.77
C THR A 115 6.57 -4.58 -3.18
N HIS A 116 7.46 -3.80 -3.80
CA HIS A 116 8.19 -4.21 -5.01
C HIS A 116 9.57 -4.78 -4.65
N ASP A 117 10.00 -4.66 -3.40
CA ASP A 117 11.27 -5.16 -2.95
C ASP A 117 11.31 -6.70 -2.97
N ARG A 118 12.50 -7.24 -3.24
CA ARG A 118 12.79 -8.67 -3.30
C ARG A 118 13.60 -9.18 -2.10
N GLY A 119 14.01 -8.30 -1.21
CA GLY A 119 14.80 -8.62 0.00
C GLY A 119 14.01 -9.39 1.06
N TYR A 120 12.70 -9.35 1.01
CA TYR A 120 11.85 -10.07 1.96
C TYR A 120 11.86 -11.58 1.75
N LEU A 121 12.09 -12.33 2.83
CA LEU A 121 12.07 -13.80 2.84
C LEU A 121 10.62 -14.30 2.88
N ARG A 122 9.99 -14.35 1.70
CA ARG A 122 8.56 -14.65 1.52
C ARG A 122 8.07 -15.89 2.25
N SER A 123 8.84 -16.99 2.18
CA SER A 123 8.49 -18.24 2.88
C SER A 123 8.57 -18.12 4.40
N ALA A 124 9.41 -17.24 4.92
CA ALA A 124 9.50 -16.97 6.35
C ALA A 124 8.29 -16.14 6.81
N LEU A 125 7.96 -15.06 6.12
CA LEU A 125 6.79 -14.24 6.40
C LEU A 125 5.48 -15.01 6.26
N GLN A 126 5.39 -15.90 5.27
CA GLN A 126 4.23 -16.79 5.09
C GLN A 126 3.97 -17.71 6.29
N ARG A 127 5.02 -18.16 7.01
CA ARG A 127 4.83 -18.93 8.26
C ARG A 127 4.20 -18.13 9.40
N HIS A 128 4.26 -16.80 9.31
CA HIS A 128 3.57 -15.86 10.21
C HIS A 128 2.22 -15.39 9.67
N GLY A 129 1.75 -15.99 8.56
CA GLY A 129 0.47 -15.62 7.94
C GLY A 129 0.54 -14.39 7.03
N VAL A 130 1.72 -13.85 6.76
CA VAL A 130 1.91 -12.65 5.94
C VAL A 130 2.28 -13.05 4.51
N GLU A 131 1.44 -12.68 3.55
CA GLU A 131 1.73 -12.80 2.12
C GLU A 131 2.44 -11.54 1.63
N VAL A 132 3.67 -11.71 1.13
CA VAL A 132 4.41 -10.61 0.48
C VAL A 132 4.08 -10.58 -1.00
N THR A 133 3.48 -9.51 -1.46
CA THR A 133 2.99 -9.39 -2.85
C THR A 133 3.13 -7.98 -3.39
N ALA A 134 3.18 -7.84 -4.72
CA ALA A 134 3.12 -6.52 -5.35
C ALA A 134 1.66 -6.05 -5.47
N PRO A 135 1.39 -4.74 -5.37
CA PRO A 135 0.05 -4.19 -5.55
C PRO A 135 -0.64 -4.67 -6.84
N ASP A 136 0.10 -4.76 -7.95
CA ASP A 136 -0.43 -5.19 -9.25
C ASP A 136 -1.11 -6.56 -9.20
N SER A 137 -0.53 -7.53 -8.47
CA SER A 137 -1.10 -8.87 -8.37
C SER A 137 -2.43 -8.88 -7.62
N PHE A 138 -2.49 -8.16 -6.51
CA PHE A 138 -3.72 -8.01 -5.73
C PHE A 138 -4.80 -7.25 -6.52
N LEU A 139 -4.44 -6.11 -7.12
CA LEU A 139 -5.36 -5.26 -7.87
C LEU A 139 -5.97 -5.99 -9.07
N VAL A 140 -5.19 -6.84 -9.77
CA VAL A 140 -5.69 -7.67 -10.86
C VAL A 140 -6.77 -8.63 -10.38
N ALA A 141 -6.50 -9.37 -9.30
CA ALA A 141 -7.45 -10.33 -8.75
C ALA A 141 -8.73 -9.62 -8.24
N ALA A 142 -8.57 -8.56 -7.47
CA ALA A 142 -9.69 -7.79 -6.94
C ALA A 142 -10.54 -7.11 -8.03
N PHE A 143 -9.90 -6.66 -9.11
CA PHE A 143 -10.61 -6.11 -10.28
C PHE A 143 -11.47 -7.15 -10.99
N ASP A 144 -10.99 -8.39 -11.10
CA ASP A 144 -11.78 -9.48 -11.71
C ASP A 144 -13.04 -9.79 -10.91
N ASP A 145 -13.00 -9.62 -9.58
CA ASP A 145 -14.13 -9.87 -8.69
C ASP A 145 -15.15 -8.71 -8.66
N ALA A 146 -14.70 -7.46 -8.84
CA ALA A 146 -15.56 -6.27 -8.70
C ALA A 146 -15.22 -5.16 -9.71
N PRO A 147 -15.27 -5.42 -11.02
CA PRO A 147 -14.79 -4.49 -12.04
C PRO A 147 -15.49 -3.12 -12.01
N GLU A 148 -16.81 -3.09 -11.83
CA GLU A 148 -17.59 -1.84 -11.81
C GLU A 148 -17.15 -0.92 -10.66
N GLY A 149 -16.94 -1.48 -9.46
CA GLY A 149 -16.47 -0.71 -8.30
C GLY A 149 -15.09 -0.08 -8.55
N PHE A 150 -14.20 -0.80 -9.22
CA PHE A 150 -12.88 -0.27 -9.60
C PHE A 150 -12.97 0.82 -10.67
N LEU A 151 -13.85 0.71 -11.66
CA LEU A 151 -14.04 1.74 -12.67
C LEU A 151 -14.52 3.04 -12.04
N ASP A 152 -15.55 2.99 -11.19
CA ASP A 152 -16.04 4.13 -10.43
C ASP A 152 -14.95 4.77 -9.54
N LEU A 153 -14.12 3.94 -8.89
CA LEU A 153 -13.03 4.40 -8.03
C LEU A 153 -11.96 5.13 -8.85
N LEU A 154 -11.57 4.58 -9.99
CA LEU A 154 -10.57 5.17 -10.89
C LEU A 154 -11.04 6.49 -11.50
N GLU A 155 -12.32 6.59 -11.89
CA GLU A 155 -12.91 7.85 -12.38
C GLU A 155 -12.84 8.95 -11.30
N ARG A 156 -13.21 8.63 -10.06
CA ARG A 156 -13.09 9.57 -8.93
C ARG A 156 -11.63 9.96 -8.67
N GLN A 157 -10.71 8.98 -8.69
CA GLN A 157 -9.29 9.29 -8.51
C GLN A 157 -8.75 10.21 -9.61
N ALA A 158 -9.15 9.98 -10.86
CA ALA A 158 -8.77 10.84 -11.98
C ALA A 158 -9.36 12.27 -11.87
N ALA A 159 -10.61 12.37 -11.43
CA ALA A 159 -11.27 13.67 -11.19
C ALA A 159 -10.61 14.47 -10.07
N ASP A 160 -10.17 13.82 -8.99
CA ASP A 160 -9.50 14.46 -7.85
C ASP A 160 -8.02 14.79 -8.14
N TRP A 161 -7.42 14.13 -9.13
CA TRP A 161 -6.00 14.24 -9.41
C TRP A 161 -5.63 15.57 -10.08
N ALA A 162 -4.91 16.42 -9.34
CA ALA A 162 -4.39 17.71 -9.83
C ALA A 162 -5.41 18.58 -10.57
N GLY A 163 -6.66 18.61 -10.07
CA GLY A 163 -7.72 19.43 -10.67
C GLY A 163 -8.46 18.78 -11.83
N GLY A 164 -8.40 17.46 -11.93
CA GLY A 164 -9.03 16.64 -12.98
C GLY A 164 -8.09 16.32 -14.13
N ARG A 165 -7.85 15.04 -14.35
CA ARG A 165 -7.05 14.55 -15.48
C ARG A 165 -7.80 13.45 -16.22
N PRO A 166 -7.51 13.27 -17.53
CA PRO A 166 -8.04 12.14 -18.29
C PRO A 166 -7.68 10.80 -17.62
N ILE A 167 -8.62 9.87 -17.59
CA ILE A 167 -8.41 8.52 -17.03
C ILE A 167 -7.18 7.82 -17.64
N ALA A 168 -6.93 8.04 -18.93
CA ALA A 168 -5.76 7.49 -19.62
C ALA A 168 -4.42 7.93 -19.00
N GLU A 169 -4.34 9.18 -18.51
CA GLU A 169 -3.13 9.67 -17.81
C GLU A 169 -2.96 9.03 -16.45
N LEU A 170 -4.06 8.84 -15.70
CA LEU A 170 -4.03 8.11 -14.43
C LEU A 170 -3.56 6.67 -14.64
N LEU A 171 -4.13 5.95 -15.60
CA LEU A 171 -3.74 4.58 -15.91
C LEU A 171 -2.28 4.47 -16.36
N ALA A 172 -1.78 5.43 -17.13
CA ALA A 172 -0.37 5.48 -17.49
C ALA A 172 0.54 5.75 -16.27
N ALA A 173 0.08 6.53 -15.28
CA ALA A 173 0.82 6.74 -14.06
C ALA A 173 0.83 5.49 -13.16
N ILE A 174 -0.29 4.79 -13.06
CA ILE A 174 -0.42 3.51 -12.34
C ILE A 174 0.50 2.44 -12.95
N GLU A 175 0.57 2.36 -14.27
CA GLU A 175 1.48 1.45 -14.98
C GLU A 175 2.95 1.76 -14.66
N ARG A 176 3.36 3.03 -14.75
CA ARG A 176 4.73 3.45 -14.40
C ARG A 176 5.07 3.20 -12.93
N ALA A 177 4.08 3.18 -12.07
CA ALA A 177 4.23 2.89 -10.65
C ALA A 177 4.23 1.38 -10.31
N GLY A 178 4.31 0.49 -11.32
CA GLY A 178 4.49 -0.95 -11.15
C GLY A 178 3.20 -1.78 -11.18
N ALA A 179 2.01 -1.18 -11.46
CA ALA A 179 0.76 -1.90 -11.58
C ALA A 179 0.27 -1.99 -13.05
N GLY A 180 1.15 -2.47 -13.93
CA GLY A 180 0.91 -2.47 -15.38
C GLY A 180 -0.17 -3.45 -15.85
N ARG A 181 -0.27 -4.63 -15.24
CA ARG A 181 -1.32 -5.61 -15.62
C ARG A 181 -2.69 -5.09 -15.23
N PHE A 182 -2.82 -4.52 -14.03
CA PHE A 182 -4.05 -3.88 -13.57
C PHE A 182 -4.44 -2.71 -14.48
N ALA A 183 -3.49 -1.79 -14.79
CA ALA A 183 -3.74 -0.66 -15.68
C ALA A 183 -4.17 -1.11 -17.07
N GLY A 184 -3.59 -2.20 -17.61
CA GLY A 184 -3.99 -2.79 -18.88
C GLY A 184 -5.42 -3.32 -18.87
N LYS A 185 -5.83 -4.04 -17.81
CA LYS A 185 -7.21 -4.50 -17.64
C LYS A 185 -8.20 -3.33 -17.56
N ALA A 186 -7.88 -2.33 -16.77
CA ALA A 186 -8.72 -1.14 -16.63
C ALA A 186 -8.87 -0.39 -17.97
N ARG A 187 -7.80 -0.23 -18.76
CA ARG A 187 -7.89 0.36 -20.12
C ARG A 187 -8.89 -0.37 -20.99
N VAL A 188 -8.80 -1.70 -21.05
CA VAL A 188 -9.73 -2.52 -21.84
C VAL A 188 -11.18 -2.28 -21.38
N ALA A 189 -11.42 -2.23 -20.07
CA ALA A 189 -12.76 -2.02 -19.52
C ALA A 189 -13.30 -0.60 -19.80
N PHE A 190 -12.41 0.43 -19.88
CA PHE A 190 -12.78 1.79 -20.29
C PHE A 190 -12.88 1.97 -21.81
N GLY A 191 -12.55 0.95 -22.62
CA GLY A 191 -12.53 1.06 -24.08
C GLY A 191 -11.39 1.92 -24.64
N LEU A 192 -10.24 1.96 -23.94
CA LEU A 192 -9.04 2.76 -24.26
C LEU A 192 -7.95 1.89 -24.90
#